data_f9f03597b17e496a6ffe0ca53b127323
#
_entry.id   f9f03597b17e496a6ffe0ca53b127323
#
_cell.length_a   1.000
_cell.length_b   1.000
_cell.length_c   1.000
_cell.angle_alpha   90.00
_cell.angle_beta   90.00
_cell.angle_gamma   90.00
#
_symmetry.space_group_name_H-M   'P 1'
#
loop_
_entity.id
_entity.type
_entity.pdbx_description
1 polymer ?
#
loop_
_entity_poly.entity_id
_entity_poly.type
_entity_poly.pdbx_seq_one_letter_code
_entity_poly.pdbx_strand_id
1 'polypeptide(L)'
;MKSSNRTLAIATAVAVGLALACAAVTAHAQGYSKAAQAVLARSRAASGGSGWNFLRGWHETGRQGAASFESWFDPLRLGMRVETRDAAGLHVRGFNGQGEWRILPGGATTGGAARGPVAEARADAFFGVYGFFYPGRFDAQGEYVGVRQAGGRSFEVLKVKPWNGNARELWFDRKTHLLSRMVDRSGGKPVTVELSDYRKVGPVRVAFRFEVEGGEARQVETLTFAPADRDLFSLPRSLGGAK
;
A
#
# COMPACT_ATOMS: atom_id res chain seq x y z
N MET A 1 27.83 -79.39 -49.01
CA MET A 1 28.48 -79.01 -47.70
C MET A 1 28.21 -77.51 -47.55
N LYS A 2 27.24 -77.08 -46.77
CA LYS A 2 26.90 -75.66 -46.51
C LYS A 2 26.98 -75.44 -45.04
N SER A 3 27.92 -74.64 -44.64
CA SER A 3 28.09 -74.12 -43.26
C SER A 3 27.18 -72.92 -43.08
N SER A 4 26.32 -72.94 -42.12
CA SER A 4 25.43 -71.86 -41.76
C SER A 4 25.97 -71.18 -40.53
N ASN A 5 26.50 -69.98 -40.69
CA ASN A 5 26.88 -69.08 -39.57
C ASN A 5 25.68 -68.28 -39.16
N ARG A 6 25.22 -68.50 -37.93
CA ARG A 6 24.25 -67.67 -37.28
C ARG A 6 24.99 -66.58 -36.47
N THR A 7 24.89 -65.36 -36.96
CA THR A 7 25.42 -64.19 -36.25
C THR A 7 24.34 -63.75 -35.22
N LEU A 8 24.77 -63.72 -33.96
CA LEU A 8 23.99 -63.25 -32.83
C LEU A 8 24.11 -61.74 -32.73
N ALA A 9 23.04 -61.03 -32.98
CA ALA A 9 23.01 -59.58 -32.80
C ALA A 9 22.67 -59.26 -31.32
N ILE A 10 23.60 -58.63 -30.64
CA ILE A 10 23.41 -58.10 -29.28
C ILE A 10 22.80 -56.69 -29.43
N ALA A 11 21.55 -56.54 -29.07
CA ALA A 11 20.88 -55.24 -29.00
C ALA A 11 21.25 -54.56 -27.63
N THR A 12 22.10 -53.54 -27.70
CA THR A 12 22.39 -52.69 -26.54
C THR A 12 21.30 -51.65 -26.42
N ALA A 13 20.44 -51.79 -25.46
CA ALA A 13 19.45 -50.77 -25.08
C ALA A 13 20.13 -49.65 -24.28
N VAL A 14 20.28 -48.49 -24.91
CA VAL A 14 20.72 -47.26 -24.22
C VAL A 14 19.48 -46.63 -23.60
N ALA A 15 19.33 -46.77 -22.30
CA ALA A 15 18.32 -46.06 -21.54
C ALA A 15 18.76 -44.60 -21.32
N VAL A 16 18.24 -43.67 -22.13
CA VAL A 16 18.39 -42.23 -21.91
C VAL A 16 17.41 -41.82 -20.79
N GLY A 17 17.96 -41.68 -19.59
CA GLY A 17 17.25 -41.12 -18.46
C GLY A 17 17.06 -39.62 -18.65
N LEU A 18 15.85 -39.20 -19.08
CA LEU A 18 15.44 -37.80 -19.05
C LEU A 18 15.19 -37.40 -17.61
N ALA A 19 16.14 -36.79 -16.93
CA ALA A 19 15.95 -36.11 -15.68
C ALA A 19 15.14 -34.82 -15.97
N LEU A 20 13.80 -34.88 -15.79
CA LEU A 20 12.98 -33.66 -15.69
C LEU A 20 13.38 -32.93 -14.41
N ALA A 21 14.24 -31.93 -14.54
CA ALA A 21 14.41 -30.92 -13.52
C ALA A 21 13.10 -30.11 -13.44
N CYS A 22 12.18 -30.50 -12.55
CA CYS A 22 11.10 -29.64 -12.12
C CYS A 22 11.70 -28.42 -11.45
N ALA A 23 11.99 -27.37 -12.23
CA ALA A 23 12.16 -26.03 -11.67
C ALA A 23 10.82 -25.70 -11.01
N ALA A 24 10.77 -25.80 -9.69
CA ALA A 24 9.70 -25.26 -8.90
C ALA A 24 9.67 -23.76 -9.16
N VAL A 25 8.87 -23.33 -10.13
CA VAL A 25 8.44 -21.94 -10.25
C VAL A 25 7.71 -21.69 -8.96
N THR A 26 8.35 -21.05 -7.99
CA THR A 26 7.69 -20.51 -6.83
C THR A 26 6.70 -19.49 -7.35
N ALA A 27 5.46 -19.92 -7.59
CA ALA A 27 4.34 -19.03 -7.80
C ALA A 27 4.37 -18.09 -6.60
N HIS A 28 4.73 -16.84 -6.85
CA HIS A 28 4.66 -15.79 -5.85
C HIS A 28 3.20 -15.76 -5.43
N ALA A 29 2.92 -16.23 -4.21
CA ALA A 29 1.57 -16.30 -3.68
C ALA A 29 1.01 -14.87 -3.74
N GLN A 30 0.11 -14.62 -4.68
CA GLN A 30 -0.67 -13.39 -4.70
C GLN A 30 -1.53 -13.41 -3.44
N GLY A 31 -1.30 -12.42 -2.55
CA GLY A 31 -2.07 -12.33 -1.34
C GLY A 31 -1.23 -12.24 -0.05
N TYR A 32 -1.91 -12.38 1.06
CA TYR A 32 -1.32 -12.30 2.39
C TYR A 32 -0.98 -13.68 2.94
N SER A 33 0.21 -13.86 3.52
CA SER A 33 0.55 -15.08 4.25
C SER A 33 -0.43 -15.30 5.41
N LYS A 34 -0.62 -16.57 5.85
CA LYS A 34 -1.52 -16.90 6.98
C LYS A 34 -1.18 -16.10 8.24
N ALA A 35 0.12 -15.93 8.53
CA ALA A 35 0.56 -15.15 9.68
C ALA A 35 0.22 -13.65 9.52
N ALA A 36 0.40 -13.08 8.33
CA ALA A 36 -0.01 -11.70 8.05
C ALA A 36 -1.52 -11.52 8.17
N GLN A 37 -2.32 -12.45 7.63
CA GLN A 37 -3.79 -12.43 7.78
C GLN A 37 -4.22 -12.42 9.24
N ALA A 38 -3.57 -13.23 10.11
CA ALA A 38 -3.88 -13.27 11.54
C ALA A 38 -3.58 -11.94 12.24
N VAL A 39 -2.48 -11.26 11.91
CA VAL A 39 -2.16 -9.92 12.44
C VAL A 39 -3.20 -8.91 11.98
N LEU A 40 -3.51 -8.87 10.68
CA LEU A 40 -4.50 -7.96 10.11
C LEU A 40 -5.90 -8.17 10.68
N ALA A 41 -6.30 -9.43 10.93
CA ALA A 41 -7.59 -9.73 11.54
C ALA A 41 -7.70 -9.15 12.96
N ARG A 42 -6.65 -9.31 13.80
CA ARG A 42 -6.60 -8.69 15.13
C ARG A 42 -6.63 -7.17 15.07
N SER A 43 -5.83 -6.58 14.20
CA SER A 43 -5.78 -5.13 14.02
C SER A 43 -7.11 -4.57 13.54
N ARG A 44 -7.72 -5.23 12.56
CA ARG A 44 -9.04 -4.85 12.05
C ARG A 44 -10.12 -4.93 13.13
N ALA A 45 -10.13 -5.99 13.94
CA ALA A 45 -11.04 -6.13 15.06
C ALA A 45 -10.85 -5.00 16.09
N ALA A 46 -9.60 -4.70 16.48
CA ALA A 46 -9.27 -3.63 17.43
C ALA A 46 -9.65 -2.23 16.95
N SER A 47 -9.68 -2.01 15.62
CA SER A 47 -9.96 -0.71 14.99
C SER A 47 -11.39 -0.55 14.46
N GLY A 48 -12.32 -1.53 14.68
CA GLY A 48 -13.73 -1.37 14.31
C GLY A 48 -14.37 -2.56 13.59
N GLY A 49 -13.63 -3.64 13.35
CA GLY A 49 -14.17 -4.91 12.85
C GLY A 49 -14.89 -4.77 11.50
N SER A 50 -16.18 -5.14 11.47
CA SER A 50 -17.03 -5.02 10.28
C SER A 50 -17.32 -3.57 9.89
N GLY A 51 -17.12 -2.59 10.78
CA GLY A 51 -17.32 -1.16 10.50
C GLY A 51 -16.53 -0.68 9.28
N TRP A 52 -15.36 -1.27 9.04
CA TRP A 52 -14.55 -0.97 7.86
C TRP A 52 -15.26 -1.24 6.51
N ASN A 53 -16.23 -2.16 6.47
CA ASN A 53 -16.98 -2.48 5.25
C ASN A 53 -17.92 -1.36 4.80
N PHE A 54 -18.27 -0.46 5.69
CA PHE A 54 -19.27 0.59 5.44
C PHE A 54 -18.67 1.92 5.00
N LEU A 55 -17.34 2.04 4.97
CA LEU A 55 -16.66 3.26 4.53
C LEU A 55 -16.86 3.45 3.03
N ARG A 56 -17.36 4.63 2.62
CA ARG A 56 -17.64 5.00 1.23
C ARG A 56 -16.79 6.14 0.71
N GLY A 57 -16.17 6.87 1.60
CA GLY A 57 -15.27 7.98 1.34
C GLY A 57 -14.42 8.24 2.57
N TRP A 58 -13.44 9.09 2.40
CA TRP A 58 -12.57 9.55 3.46
C TRP A 58 -12.21 11.00 3.17
N HIS A 59 -12.59 11.89 4.06
CA HIS A 59 -12.28 13.31 3.96
C HIS A 59 -11.76 13.78 5.30
N GLU A 60 -10.58 14.38 5.28
CA GLU A 60 -9.93 14.91 6.49
C GLU A 60 -9.34 16.28 6.25
N THR A 61 -9.37 17.11 7.28
CA THR A 61 -8.66 18.39 7.35
C THR A 61 -7.74 18.41 8.54
N GLY A 62 -6.72 19.27 8.50
CA GLY A 62 -5.81 19.42 9.63
C GLY A 62 -4.62 20.31 9.32
N ARG A 63 -3.57 20.12 10.11
CA ARG A 63 -2.34 20.93 10.05
C ARG A 63 -1.10 20.04 10.05
N GLN A 64 -0.05 20.55 9.40
CA GLN A 64 1.30 20.00 9.48
C GLN A 64 2.27 21.18 9.66
N GLY A 65 2.72 21.40 10.89
CA GLY A 65 3.43 22.61 11.24
C GLY A 65 2.57 23.86 10.99
N ALA A 66 3.11 24.81 10.25
CA ALA A 66 2.40 26.01 9.82
C ALA A 66 1.42 25.81 8.65
N ALA A 67 1.58 24.72 7.88
CA ALA A 67 0.73 24.43 6.74
C ALA A 67 -0.62 23.83 7.18
N SER A 68 -1.70 24.15 6.45
CA SER A 68 -2.97 23.44 6.52
C SER A 68 -3.05 22.39 5.41
N PHE A 69 -3.81 21.33 5.65
CA PHE A 69 -4.09 20.35 4.62
C PHE A 69 -5.57 19.97 4.58
N GLU A 70 -5.99 19.51 3.42
CA GLU A 70 -7.28 18.87 3.19
C GLU A 70 -7.07 17.67 2.27
N SER A 71 -7.64 16.51 2.63
CA SER A 71 -7.38 15.27 1.91
C SER A 71 -8.66 14.48 1.71
N TRP A 72 -8.79 13.93 0.51
CA TRP A 72 -9.88 13.01 0.14
C TRP A 72 -9.27 11.70 -0.37
N PHE A 73 -9.89 10.61 0.06
CA PHE A 73 -9.53 9.28 -0.43
C PHE A 73 -10.79 8.50 -0.81
N ASP A 74 -10.69 7.72 -1.88
CA ASP A 74 -11.73 6.77 -2.29
C ASP A 74 -11.36 5.36 -1.83
N PRO A 75 -11.95 4.85 -0.72
CA PRO A 75 -11.70 3.49 -0.24
C PRO A 75 -12.32 2.41 -1.14
N LEU A 76 -13.01 2.79 -2.22
CA LEU A 76 -13.60 1.87 -3.18
C LEU A 76 -12.72 1.66 -4.42
N ARG A 77 -11.92 2.68 -4.83
CA ARG A 77 -11.18 2.69 -6.12
C ARG A 77 -9.74 3.16 -6.01
N LEU A 78 -9.24 3.44 -4.81
CA LEU A 78 -7.92 4.03 -4.56
C LEU A 78 -7.73 5.44 -5.15
N GLY A 79 -8.78 6.24 -5.24
CA GLY A 79 -8.63 7.66 -5.52
C GLY A 79 -7.99 8.40 -4.34
N MET A 80 -7.12 9.36 -4.64
CA MET A 80 -6.49 10.23 -3.63
C MET A 80 -6.38 11.65 -4.17
N ARG A 81 -6.72 12.62 -3.32
CA ARG A 81 -6.39 14.03 -3.50
C ARG A 81 -5.95 14.60 -2.16
N VAL A 82 -4.79 15.24 -2.15
CA VAL A 82 -4.23 15.92 -0.98
C VAL A 82 -3.89 17.34 -1.39
N GLU A 83 -4.50 18.29 -0.72
CA GLU A 83 -4.21 19.72 -0.83
C GLU A 83 -3.40 20.15 0.39
N THR A 84 -2.30 20.83 0.19
CA THR A 84 -1.50 21.45 1.25
C THR A 84 -1.33 22.93 0.93
N ARG A 85 -1.61 23.75 1.91
CA ARG A 85 -1.48 25.21 1.79
C ARG A 85 -0.47 25.71 2.80
N ASP A 86 0.62 26.25 2.29
CA ASP A 86 1.73 26.82 3.06
C ASP A 86 2.06 28.24 2.59
N ALA A 87 3.18 28.79 3.01
CA ALA A 87 3.64 30.15 2.64
C ALA A 87 3.94 30.27 1.13
N ALA A 88 4.27 29.17 0.44
CA ALA A 88 4.52 29.17 -1.00
C ALA A 88 3.22 29.10 -1.83
N GLY A 89 2.09 28.74 -1.20
CA GLY A 89 0.78 28.64 -1.82
C GLY A 89 0.13 27.27 -1.73
N LEU A 90 -0.72 26.95 -2.70
CA LEU A 90 -1.44 25.69 -2.77
C LEU A 90 -0.65 24.64 -3.56
N HIS A 91 -0.40 23.51 -2.92
CA HIS A 91 0.12 22.29 -3.55
C HIS A 91 -0.99 21.25 -3.59
N VAL A 92 -1.21 20.61 -4.73
CA VAL A 92 -2.16 19.51 -4.84
C VAL A 92 -1.45 18.28 -5.39
N ARG A 93 -1.69 17.13 -4.75
CA ARG A 93 -1.32 15.81 -5.26
C ARG A 93 -2.59 15.00 -5.49
N GLY A 94 -2.71 14.39 -6.65
CA GLY A 94 -3.84 13.57 -7.01
C GLY A 94 -3.43 12.23 -7.59
N PHE A 95 -4.30 11.24 -7.39
CA PHE A 95 -4.20 9.91 -7.97
C PHE A 95 -5.61 9.39 -8.25
N ASN A 96 -5.88 8.97 -9.48
CA ASN A 96 -7.20 8.52 -9.91
C ASN A 96 -7.33 6.99 -10.02
N GLY A 97 -6.38 6.26 -9.44
CA GLY A 97 -6.28 4.80 -9.54
C GLY A 97 -5.37 4.31 -10.69
N GLN A 98 -5.02 5.17 -11.64
CA GLN A 98 -4.20 4.83 -12.81
C GLN A 98 -2.98 5.74 -12.97
N GLY A 99 -3.18 7.05 -12.97
CA GLY A 99 -2.15 8.08 -13.11
C GLY A 99 -2.07 8.99 -11.89
N GLU A 100 -0.90 9.55 -11.65
CA GLU A 100 -0.67 10.59 -10.65
C GLU A 100 -0.62 11.96 -11.32
N TRP A 101 -0.95 13.00 -10.58
CA TRP A 101 -0.85 14.38 -11.02
C TRP A 101 -0.61 15.31 -9.84
N ARG A 102 -0.04 16.48 -10.14
CA ARG A 102 0.27 17.50 -9.13
C ARG A 102 -0.06 18.89 -9.70
N ILE A 103 -0.49 19.78 -8.82
CA ILE A 103 -0.55 21.21 -9.08
C ILE A 103 0.46 21.86 -8.14
N LEU A 104 1.39 22.61 -8.70
CA LEU A 104 2.41 23.34 -7.95
C LEU A 104 1.89 24.74 -7.58
N PRO A 105 2.50 25.41 -6.59
CA PRO A 105 2.24 26.82 -6.35
C PRO A 105 2.37 27.62 -7.64
N GLY A 106 1.42 28.53 -7.89
CA GLY A 106 1.36 29.25 -9.18
C GLY A 106 0.59 28.54 -10.28
N GLY A 107 0.03 27.32 -10.02
CA GLY A 107 -0.92 26.64 -10.91
C GLY A 107 -0.29 25.73 -11.96
N ALA A 108 1.03 25.65 -12.05
CA ALA A 108 1.69 24.71 -12.97
C ALA A 108 1.32 23.26 -12.62
N THR A 109 0.98 22.47 -13.66
CA THR A 109 0.56 21.08 -13.52
C THR A 109 1.64 20.14 -14.03
N THR A 110 1.90 19.10 -13.27
CA THR A 110 2.77 17.98 -13.65
C THR A 110 2.03 16.67 -13.38
N GLY A 111 2.49 15.57 -13.97
CA GLY A 111 1.93 14.25 -13.73
C GLY A 111 2.02 13.36 -14.95
N GLY A 112 1.48 12.18 -14.83
CA GLY A 112 1.47 11.21 -15.90
C GLY A 112 1.40 9.76 -15.42
N ALA A 113 1.81 8.87 -16.31
CA ALA A 113 1.82 7.43 -16.09
C ALA A 113 3.22 6.85 -15.80
N ALA A 114 4.21 7.71 -15.47
CA ALA A 114 5.56 7.24 -15.15
C ALA A 114 5.54 6.31 -13.94
N ARG A 115 6.20 5.15 -14.07
CA ARG A 115 6.06 4.02 -13.13
C ARG A 115 6.40 4.40 -11.69
N GLY A 116 7.47 5.14 -11.43
CA GLY A 116 7.91 5.51 -10.08
C GLY A 116 6.89 6.37 -9.34
N PRO A 117 6.55 7.56 -9.86
CA PRO A 117 5.54 8.44 -9.25
C PRO A 117 4.17 7.79 -9.08
N VAL A 118 3.73 6.97 -10.05
CA VAL A 118 2.46 6.22 -9.96
C VAL A 118 2.52 5.16 -8.86
N ALA A 119 3.65 4.45 -8.70
CA ALA A 119 3.81 3.45 -7.66
C ALA A 119 3.79 4.07 -6.25
N GLU A 120 4.39 5.26 -6.09
CA GLU A 120 4.34 6.02 -4.85
C GLU A 120 2.90 6.49 -4.54
N ALA A 121 2.24 7.15 -5.50
CA ALA A 121 0.88 7.67 -5.32
C ALA A 121 -0.13 6.54 -5.03
N ARG A 122 0.03 5.38 -5.67
CA ARG A 122 -0.77 4.19 -5.38
C ARG A 122 -0.55 3.68 -3.97
N ALA A 123 0.70 3.64 -3.51
CA ALA A 123 1.01 3.24 -2.14
C ALA A 123 0.39 4.23 -1.14
N ASP A 124 0.53 5.54 -1.37
CA ASP A 124 -0.07 6.57 -0.52
C ASP A 124 -1.59 6.41 -0.42
N ALA A 125 -2.27 6.24 -1.56
CA ALA A 125 -3.71 6.02 -1.59
C ALA A 125 -4.11 4.73 -0.86
N PHE A 126 -3.38 3.62 -1.10
CA PHE A 126 -3.67 2.33 -0.49
C PHE A 126 -3.49 2.35 1.03
N PHE A 127 -2.37 2.86 1.52
CA PHE A 127 -2.10 2.93 2.96
C PHE A 127 -2.96 4.00 3.64
N GLY A 128 -3.28 5.10 2.95
CA GLY A 128 -4.16 6.15 3.45
C GLY A 128 -5.57 5.67 3.77
N VAL A 129 -6.12 4.74 3.01
CA VAL A 129 -7.46 4.14 3.27
C VAL A 129 -7.40 2.84 4.07
N TYR A 130 -6.24 2.46 4.63
CA TYR A 130 -6.05 1.15 5.27
C TYR A 130 -6.41 0.00 4.30
N GLY A 131 -5.96 0.10 3.05
CA GLY A 131 -6.28 -0.83 1.96
C GLY A 131 -6.01 -2.30 2.27
N PHE A 132 -5.06 -2.58 3.17
CA PHE A 132 -4.73 -3.91 3.67
C PHE A 132 -5.87 -4.57 4.48
N PHE A 133 -6.89 -3.83 4.89
CA PHE A 133 -8.11 -4.39 5.49
C PHE A 133 -9.14 -4.86 4.44
N TYR A 134 -8.85 -4.68 3.15
CA TYR A 134 -9.78 -5.01 2.05
C TYR A 134 -9.12 -5.95 1.01
N PRO A 135 -8.62 -7.15 1.43
CA PRO A 135 -7.88 -8.03 0.51
C PRO A 135 -8.69 -8.53 -0.69
N GLY A 136 -10.02 -8.55 -0.60
CA GLY A 136 -10.91 -8.87 -1.72
C GLY A 136 -11.23 -7.69 -2.63
N ARG A 137 -10.75 -6.48 -2.32
CA ARG A 137 -10.98 -5.27 -3.11
C ARG A 137 -9.71 -4.77 -3.77
N PHE A 138 -8.59 -4.83 -3.06
CA PHE A 138 -7.31 -4.32 -3.52
C PHE A 138 -6.27 -5.42 -3.51
N ASP A 139 -5.73 -5.70 -4.67
CA ASP A 139 -4.65 -6.67 -4.80
C ASP A 139 -3.39 -6.16 -4.09
N ALA A 140 -2.89 -6.98 -3.17
CA ALA A 140 -1.67 -6.70 -2.45
C ALA A 140 -1.01 -8.01 -1.98
N GLN A 141 0.28 -7.94 -1.73
CA GLN A 141 1.05 -9.00 -1.09
C GLN A 141 1.38 -8.58 0.34
N GLY A 142 1.30 -9.50 1.29
CA GLY A 142 1.63 -9.24 2.68
C GLY A 142 2.37 -10.40 3.33
N GLU A 143 3.55 -10.11 3.87
CA GLU A 143 4.43 -11.06 4.53
C GLU A 143 4.57 -10.70 6.00
N TYR A 144 4.59 -11.70 6.88
CA TYR A 144 4.93 -11.52 8.28
C TYR A 144 6.45 -11.50 8.44
N VAL A 145 6.99 -10.38 8.88
CA VAL A 145 8.43 -10.18 9.07
C VAL A 145 8.90 -10.71 10.43
N GLY A 146 8.01 -10.72 11.42
CA GLY A 146 8.31 -11.15 12.79
C GLY A 146 7.98 -10.11 13.85
N VAL A 147 8.45 -10.37 15.07
CA VAL A 147 8.33 -9.44 16.20
C VAL A 147 9.54 -8.51 16.23
N ARG A 148 9.31 -7.24 16.53
CA ARG A 148 10.35 -6.22 16.74
C ARG A 148 10.10 -5.45 18.04
N GLN A 149 11.18 -4.98 18.65
CA GLN A 149 11.14 -4.11 19.84
C GLN A 149 11.60 -2.71 19.45
N ALA A 150 10.89 -1.69 19.89
CA ALA A 150 11.28 -0.29 19.72
C ALA A 150 10.62 0.57 20.81
N GLY A 151 11.37 1.51 21.42
CA GLY A 151 10.84 2.42 22.43
C GLY A 151 10.17 1.70 23.61
N GLY A 152 10.69 0.55 24.06
CA GLY A 152 10.11 -0.26 25.14
C GLY A 152 8.81 -0.99 24.79
N ARG A 153 8.37 -0.94 23.51
CA ARG A 153 7.14 -1.59 23.01
C ARG A 153 7.48 -2.73 22.06
N SER A 154 6.59 -3.71 21.98
CA SER A 154 6.70 -4.88 21.12
C SER A 154 5.69 -4.80 19.98
N PHE A 155 6.13 -5.08 18.76
CA PHE A 155 5.32 -4.97 17.55
C PHE A 155 5.35 -6.24 16.72
N GLU A 156 4.23 -6.58 16.10
CA GLU A 156 4.17 -7.50 14.98
C GLU A 156 4.36 -6.71 13.69
N VAL A 157 5.32 -7.11 12.87
CA VAL A 157 5.70 -6.37 11.67
C VAL A 157 5.28 -7.14 10.42
N LEU A 158 4.59 -6.47 9.53
CA LEU A 158 4.25 -6.96 8.20
C LEU A 158 4.96 -6.10 7.15
N LYS A 159 5.40 -6.73 6.06
CA LYS A 159 5.76 -6.05 4.82
C LYS A 159 4.59 -6.18 3.85
N VAL A 160 3.98 -5.07 3.48
CA VAL A 160 2.81 -5.05 2.59
C VAL A 160 3.15 -4.27 1.32
N LYS A 161 2.83 -4.86 0.16
CA LYS A 161 3.06 -4.27 -1.16
C LYS A 161 1.76 -4.29 -1.96
N PRO A 162 1.13 -3.14 -2.22
CA PRO A 162 0.01 -3.05 -3.15
C PRO A 162 0.45 -3.43 -4.57
N TRP A 163 -0.44 -3.97 -5.36
CA TRP A 163 -0.18 -4.24 -6.78
C TRP A 163 0.29 -2.97 -7.50
N ASN A 164 1.42 -3.03 -8.18
CA ASN A 164 2.07 -1.88 -8.83
C ASN A 164 2.33 -0.67 -7.90
N GLY A 165 2.37 -0.85 -6.59
CA GLY A 165 2.73 0.17 -5.59
C GLY A 165 4.03 -0.16 -4.86
N ASN A 166 4.54 0.83 -4.12
CA ASN A 166 5.69 0.66 -3.25
C ASN A 166 5.32 -0.12 -1.99
N ALA A 167 6.23 -0.98 -1.52
CA ALA A 167 6.04 -1.72 -0.29
C ALA A 167 6.30 -0.83 0.94
N ARG A 168 5.54 -1.08 2.02
CA ARG A 168 5.81 -0.50 3.34
C ARG A 168 5.82 -1.57 4.42
N GLU A 169 6.61 -1.35 5.47
CA GLU A 169 6.50 -2.12 6.71
C GLU A 169 5.40 -1.50 7.58
N LEU A 170 4.51 -2.34 8.08
CA LEU A 170 3.44 -1.97 9.00
C LEU A 170 3.73 -2.60 10.36
N TRP A 171 3.85 -1.79 11.40
CA TRP A 171 4.19 -2.20 12.75
C TRP A 171 2.95 -2.10 13.64
N PHE A 172 2.38 -3.22 13.99
CA PHE A 172 1.19 -3.32 14.86
C PHE A 172 1.62 -3.56 16.30
N ASP A 173 1.20 -2.68 17.19
CA ASP A 173 1.48 -2.82 18.62
C ASP A 173 0.82 -4.08 19.18
N ARG A 174 1.58 -4.93 19.85
CA ARG A 174 1.09 -6.23 20.35
C ARG A 174 0.08 -6.10 21.48
N LYS A 175 0.05 -4.99 22.21
CA LYS A 175 -0.88 -4.75 23.32
C LYS A 175 -2.22 -4.23 22.82
N THR A 176 -2.21 -3.30 21.87
CA THR A 176 -3.42 -2.63 21.36
C THR A 176 -3.90 -3.21 20.04
N HIS A 177 -3.07 -3.94 19.32
CA HIS A 177 -3.24 -4.41 17.94
C HIS A 177 -3.44 -3.28 16.91
N LEU A 178 -3.26 -2.02 17.28
CA LEU A 178 -3.36 -0.89 16.36
C LEU A 178 -2.06 -0.71 15.57
N LEU A 179 -2.17 -0.21 14.34
CA LEU A 179 -1.02 0.20 13.54
C LEU A 179 -0.36 1.39 14.22
N SER A 180 0.90 1.26 14.64
CA SER A 180 1.59 2.30 15.38
C SER A 180 2.73 2.94 14.61
N ARG A 181 3.21 2.27 13.56
CA ARG A 181 4.32 2.78 12.73
C ARG A 181 4.20 2.25 11.32
N MET A 182 4.54 3.08 10.35
CA MET A 182 4.81 2.69 8.96
C MET A 182 6.24 3.06 8.59
N VAL A 183 6.92 2.20 7.83
CA VAL A 183 8.26 2.49 7.30
C VAL A 183 8.27 2.29 5.81
N ASP A 184 8.57 3.35 5.07
CA ASP A 184 8.81 3.30 3.63
C ASP A 184 10.32 3.19 3.37
N ARG A 185 10.72 2.19 2.59
CA ARG A 185 12.12 1.95 2.20
C ARG A 185 12.33 2.05 0.68
N SER A 186 11.36 2.61 -0.03
CA SER A 186 11.44 2.72 -1.49
C SER A 186 12.42 3.79 -1.97
N GLY A 187 12.72 4.77 -1.13
CA GLY A 187 13.74 5.80 -1.37
C GLY A 187 15.13 5.42 -0.84
N GLY A 188 16.09 6.32 -1.01
CA GLY A 188 17.48 6.12 -0.56
C GLY A 188 17.63 6.03 0.96
N LYS A 189 16.77 6.70 1.72
CA LYS A 189 16.70 6.62 3.19
C LYS A 189 15.32 6.15 3.62
N PRO A 190 15.21 5.28 4.65
CA PRO A 190 13.93 4.91 5.20
C PRO A 190 13.20 6.14 5.75
N VAL A 191 11.90 6.23 5.46
CA VAL A 191 11.01 7.23 6.04
C VAL A 191 10.12 6.52 7.05
N THR A 192 10.20 6.91 8.31
CA THR A 192 9.40 6.37 9.40
C THR A 192 8.28 7.34 9.75
N VAL A 193 7.04 6.82 9.85
CA VAL A 193 5.87 7.57 10.29
C VAL A 193 5.30 6.86 11.52
N GLU A 194 5.26 7.54 12.66
CA GLU A 194 4.58 7.07 13.88
C GLU A 194 3.11 7.50 13.84
N LEU A 195 2.21 6.59 14.20
CA LEU A 195 0.77 6.81 14.26
C LEU A 195 0.30 6.78 15.71
N SER A 196 -0.42 7.83 16.12
CA SER A 196 -0.94 7.98 17.48
C SER A 196 -2.27 8.73 17.51
N ASP A 197 -2.77 9.08 18.68
CA ASP A 197 -4.04 9.81 18.88
C ASP A 197 -5.20 9.10 18.16
N TYR A 198 -5.40 7.82 18.49
CA TYR A 198 -6.46 7.01 17.90
C TYR A 198 -7.83 7.41 18.44
N ARG A 199 -8.69 7.94 17.55
CA ARG A 199 -10.05 8.37 17.88
C ARG A 199 -11.09 7.49 17.17
N LYS A 200 -12.26 7.35 17.79
CA LYS A 200 -13.41 6.70 17.17
C LYS A 200 -14.14 7.71 16.28
N VAL A 201 -14.28 7.36 15.00
CA VAL A 201 -15.06 8.12 14.03
C VAL A 201 -16.07 7.17 13.40
N GLY A 202 -17.35 7.41 13.61
CA GLY A 202 -18.39 6.49 13.16
C GLY A 202 -18.13 5.04 13.64
N PRO A 203 -18.05 4.07 12.71
CA PRO A 203 -17.88 2.66 13.06
C PRO A 203 -16.42 2.23 13.31
N VAL A 204 -15.42 3.07 13.05
CA VAL A 204 -14.00 2.69 13.11
C VAL A 204 -13.20 3.58 14.04
N ARG A 205 -11.99 3.12 14.38
CA ARG A 205 -10.98 3.86 15.13
C ARG A 205 -9.76 4.06 14.25
N VAL A 206 -9.33 5.32 14.07
CA VAL A 206 -8.23 5.70 13.19
C VAL A 206 -7.30 6.69 13.89
N ALA A 207 -6.03 6.75 13.42
CA ALA A 207 -5.05 7.69 13.93
C ALA A 207 -5.38 9.11 13.50
N PHE A 208 -5.15 10.07 14.39
CA PHE A 208 -5.30 11.51 14.14
C PHE A 208 -3.96 12.25 14.16
N ARG A 209 -2.88 11.58 14.57
CA ARG A 209 -1.54 12.16 14.61
C ARG A 209 -0.55 11.25 13.90
N PHE A 210 0.22 11.86 13.00
CA PHE A 210 1.26 11.20 12.20
C PHE A 210 2.55 12.00 12.36
N GLU A 211 3.59 11.38 12.92
CA GLU A 211 4.90 12.00 13.11
C GLU A 211 5.91 11.37 12.18
N VAL A 212 6.44 12.16 11.27
CA VAL A 212 7.55 11.75 10.40
C VAL A 212 8.85 11.99 11.17
N GLU A 213 9.72 10.99 11.23
CA GLU A 213 11.02 11.12 11.89
C GLU A 213 11.82 12.29 11.29
N GLY A 214 12.19 13.24 12.14
CA GLY A 214 12.88 14.47 11.72
C GLY A 214 12.04 15.51 10.99
N GLY A 215 10.71 15.33 10.94
CA GLY A 215 9.76 16.24 10.30
C GLY A 215 8.69 16.78 11.25
N GLU A 216 7.82 17.62 10.69
CA GLU A 216 6.68 18.17 11.43
C GLU A 216 5.56 17.14 11.52
N ALA A 217 4.91 17.08 12.68
CA ALA A 217 3.75 16.22 12.88
C ALA A 217 2.56 16.70 12.05
N ARG A 218 1.90 15.76 11.37
CA ARG A 218 0.60 15.96 10.74
C ARG A 218 -0.48 15.63 11.77
N GLN A 219 -1.33 16.62 12.09
CA GLN A 219 -2.46 16.49 13.01
C GLN A 219 -3.76 16.62 12.24
N VAL A 220 -4.57 15.57 12.24
CA VAL A 220 -5.94 15.61 11.72
C VAL A 220 -6.83 16.33 12.75
N GLU A 221 -7.60 17.30 12.29
CA GLU A 221 -8.55 18.05 13.10
C GLU A 221 -9.97 17.52 12.91
N THR A 222 -10.37 17.30 11.65
CA THR A 222 -11.67 16.70 11.30
C THR A 222 -11.48 15.48 10.39
N LEU A 223 -12.38 14.52 10.52
CA LEU A 223 -12.44 13.36 9.65
C LEU A 223 -13.89 12.90 9.50
N THR A 224 -14.30 12.67 8.25
CA THR A 224 -15.61 12.12 7.89
C THR A 224 -15.48 11.04 6.83
N PHE A 225 -16.49 10.18 6.71
CA PHE A 225 -16.51 9.08 5.73
C PHE A 225 -17.56 9.30 4.62
N ALA A 226 -17.86 10.56 4.31
CA ALA A 226 -18.76 10.90 3.22
C ALA A 226 -18.15 10.52 1.85
N PRO A 227 -18.95 10.00 0.92
CA PRO A 227 -18.50 9.76 -0.45
C PRO A 227 -18.03 11.06 -1.10
N ALA A 228 -16.93 10.99 -1.86
CA ALA A 228 -16.46 12.08 -2.70
C ALA A 228 -16.84 11.83 -4.17
N ASP A 229 -17.03 12.92 -4.93
CA ASP A 229 -17.19 12.83 -6.37
C ASP A 229 -15.93 12.23 -7.01
N ARG A 230 -16.12 11.40 -8.03
CA ARG A 230 -15.01 10.76 -8.75
C ARG A 230 -14.11 11.76 -9.46
N ASP A 231 -14.70 12.84 -9.99
CA ASP A 231 -14.00 13.88 -10.71
C ASP A 231 -13.00 14.63 -9.80
N LEU A 232 -13.21 14.59 -8.49
CA LEU A 232 -12.28 15.16 -7.51
C LEU A 232 -10.86 14.55 -7.61
N PHE A 233 -10.76 13.28 -7.98
CA PHE A 233 -9.49 12.55 -8.07
C PHE A 233 -8.81 12.67 -9.43
N SER A 234 -9.50 13.25 -10.41
CA SER A 234 -9.00 13.46 -11.75
C SER A 234 -8.28 14.81 -11.86
N LEU A 235 -7.35 14.93 -12.82
CA LEU A 235 -6.75 16.20 -13.14
C LEU A 235 -7.84 17.17 -13.62
N PRO A 236 -7.94 18.39 -13.05
CA PRO A 236 -8.94 19.36 -13.49
C PRO A 236 -8.82 19.67 -15.00
N ARG A 237 -9.92 19.62 -15.72
CA ARG A 237 -9.96 19.79 -17.19
C ARG A 237 -9.47 21.16 -17.68
N SER A 238 -9.59 22.19 -16.84
CA SER A 238 -9.12 23.55 -17.13
C SER A 238 -7.60 23.67 -17.29
N LEU A 239 -6.84 22.65 -16.89
CA LEU A 239 -5.37 22.63 -16.96
C LEU A 239 -4.84 21.79 -18.13
N GLY A 240 -5.70 21.08 -18.85
CA GLY A 240 -5.33 20.24 -20.01
C GLY A 240 -5.50 20.89 -21.37
N GLY A 241 -5.84 22.16 -21.45
CA GLY A 241 -6.28 22.84 -22.67
C GLY A 241 -5.50 24.08 -23.08
N ALA A 242 -4.17 24.03 -23.06
CA ALA A 242 -3.35 24.90 -23.91
C ALA A 242 -2.70 24.01 -24.98
N LYS A 243 -3.34 23.94 -26.15
CA LYS A 243 -2.70 23.50 -27.40
C LYS A 243 -1.89 24.66 -27.97
#